data_db848fba361e1363e395c673bc548e1c
#
_entry.id   db848fba361e1363e395c673bc548e1c
#
_cell.length_a   1.000
_cell.length_b   1.000
_cell.length_c   1.000
_cell.angle_alpha   90.00
_cell.angle_beta   90.00
_cell.angle_gamma   90.00
#
_symmetry.space_group_name_H-M   'P 1'
#
loop_
_entity.id
_entity.type
_entity.pdbx_description
1 polymer ?
#
loop_
_entity_poly.entity_id
_entity_poly.type
_entity_poly.pdbx_seq_one_letter_code
_entity_poly.pdbx_strand_id
1 'polypeptide(L)'
;LGATKTDYFSDNQNQIATIAKALGHPARIAIIEYLMKVNHCICGDIVNELPLAQPTVSQHLKELKNAGIIKGNVEGNAICYCIDDNTWNQIAHYFTNVAQKLEHKKSNCC
;
A
#
# COMPACT_ATOMS: atom_id res chain seq x y z
N LEU A 1 5.43 -13.77 26.49
CA LEU A 1 5.78 -12.40 26.22
C LEU A 1 4.61 -11.47 26.36
N GLY A 2 4.07 -10.94 27.09
CA GLY A 2 3.01 -9.98 27.19
C GLY A 2 2.33 -9.59 25.88
N ALA A 3 1.49 -8.62 25.92
CA ALA A 3 0.76 -8.12 24.77
C ALA A 3 1.72 -7.46 23.78
N THR A 4 1.45 -7.66 22.51
CA THR A 4 2.20 -6.94 21.48
C THR A 4 1.74 -5.48 21.47
N LYS A 5 2.53 -4.60 20.86
CA LYS A 5 2.15 -3.19 20.77
C LYS A 5 0.81 -3.01 20.07
N THR A 6 0.47 -3.88 19.14
CA THR A 6 -0.79 -3.80 18.41
C THR A 6 -2.02 -4.01 19.29
N ASP A 7 -1.86 -4.68 20.44
CA ASP A 7 -2.97 -4.94 21.34
C ASP A 7 -3.44 -3.69 22.07
N TYR A 8 -2.65 -2.63 22.07
CA TYR A 8 -2.99 -1.36 22.73
C TYR A 8 -3.67 -0.37 21.80
N PHE A 9 -3.84 -0.73 20.52
CA PHE A 9 -4.34 0.19 19.52
C PHE A 9 -5.59 -0.38 18.86
N SER A 10 -6.39 0.50 18.26
CA SER A 10 -7.60 0.05 17.56
C SER A 10 -7.22 -0.71 16.28
N ASP A 11 -8.15 -1.52 15.79
CA ASP A 11 -7.97 -2.24 14.54
C ASP A 11 -7.70 -1.28 13.38
N ASN A 12 -8.40 -0.14 13.37
CA ASN A 12 -8.19 0.87 12.33
C ASN A 12 -6.79 1.46 12.40
N GLN A 13 -6.31 1.78 13.59
CA GLN A 13 -4.96 2.30 13.77
C GLN A 13 -3.92 1.30 13.29
N ASN A 14 -4.08 0.03 13.65
CA ASN A 14 -3.15 -1.01 13.23
C ASN A 14 -3.16 -1.19 11.71
N GLN A 15 -4.33 -1.13 11.10
CA GLN A 15 -4.46 -1.31 9.66
C GLN A 15 -3.85 -0.15 8.88
N ILE A 16 -4.13 1.08 9.28
CA ILE A 16 -3.55 2.26 8.63
C ILE A 16 -2.02 2.24 8.78
N ALA A 17 -1.52 1.88 9.95
CA ALA A 17 -0.08 1.78 10.18
C ALA A 17 0.58 0.72 9.29
N THR A 18 -0.08 -0.43 9.12
CA THR A 18 0.41 -1.49 8.24
C THR A 18 0.52 -1.02 6.80
N ILE A 19 -0.52 -0.34 6.32
CA ILE A 19 -0.53 0.21 4.96
C ILE A 19 0.56 1.27 4.79
N ALA A 20 0.66 2.20 5.74
CA ALA A 20 1.65 3.27 5.69
C ALA A 20 3.07 2.71 5.68
N LYS A 21 3.34 1.70 6.50
CA LYS A 21 4.64 1.05 6.55
C LYS A 21 4.99 0.39 5.21
N ALA A 22 4.03 -0.26 4.59
CA ALA A 22 4.25 -0.91 3.30
C ALA A 22 4.50 0.10 2.19
N LEU A 23 3.93 1.30 2.28
CA LEU A 23 4.15 2.37 1.30
C LEU A 23 5.45 3.14 1.53
N GLY A 24 6.14 2.92 2.64
CA GLY A 24 7.28 3.73 3.04
C GLY A 24 8.59 3.39 2.32
N HIS A 25 8.55 3.13 1.02
CA HIS A 25 9.75 2.84 0.23
C HIS A 25 9.55 3.37 -1.18
N PRO A 26 10.52 4.13 -1.72
CA PRO A 26 10.36 4.73 -3.06
C PRO A 26 10.05 3.71 -4.16
N ALA A 27 10.68 2.54 -4.11
CA ALA A 27 10.43 1.51 -5.10
C ALA A 27 8.97 1.03 -5.07
N ARG A 28 8.37 0.97 -3.88
CA ARG A 28 6.97 0.56 -3.75
C ARG A 28 6.02 1.62 -4.29
N ILE A 29 6.34 2.89 -4.08
CA ILE A 29 5.59 3.99 -4.68
C ILE A 29 5.68 3.90 -6.20
N ALA A 30 6.87 3.63 -6.74
CA ALA A 30 7.04 3.48 -8.19
C ALA A 30 6.21 2.31 -8.74
N ILE A 31 6.13 1.21 -8.01
CA ILE A 31 5.29 0.07 -8.40
C ILE A 31 3.83 0.49 -8.47
N ILE A 32 3.34 1.19 -7.45
CA ILE A 32 1.96 1.67 -7.42
C ILE A 32 1.67 2.59 -8.60
N GLU A 33 2.57 3.53 -8.87
CA GLU A 33 2.41 4.47 -9.99
C GLU A 33 2.37 3.73 -11.31
N TYR A 34 3.20 2.72 -11.47
CA TYR A 34 3.18 1.91 -12.68
C TYR A 34 1.85 1.16 -12.83
N LEU A 35 1.36 0.54 -11.77
CA LEU A 35 0.07 -0.16 -11.80
C LEU A 35 -1.09 0.77 -12.06
N MET A 36 -1.02 2.01 -11.58
CA MET A 36 -2.03 3.03 -11.87
C MET A 36 -2.05 3.45 -13.34
N LYS A 37 -0.90 3.40 -13.98
CA LYS A 37 -0.75 3.83 -15.36
C LYS A 37 -1.36 2.86 -16.36
N VAL A 38 -1.43 1.60 -16.02
CA VAL A 38 -1.98 0.57 -16.89
C VAL A 38 -3.44 0.31 -16.55
N ASN A 39 -4.23 -0.09 -17.55
CA ASN A 39 -5.66 -0.29 -17.38
C ASN A 39 -6.06 -1.74 -17.12
N HIS A 40 -5.09 -2.59 -16.83
CA HIS A 40 -5.33 -4.01 -16.59
C HIS A 40 -4.28 -4.54 -15.64
N CYS A 41 -4.51 -5.73 -15.11
CA CYS A 41 -3.56 -6.36 -14.23
C CYS A 41 -2.29 -6.72 -15.01
N ILE A 42 -1.13 -6.55 -14.36
CA ILE A 42 0.16 -6.79 -15.01
C ILE A 42 0.71 -8.13 -14.55
N CYS A 43 1.06 -8.96 -15.54
CA CYS A 43 1.63 -10.29 -15.32
C CYS A 43 3.08 -10.29 -15.80
N GLY A 44 4.00 -10.25 -14.84
CA GLY A 44 5.40 -10.49 -15.14
C GLY A 44 6.24 -9.32 -15.62
N ASP A 45 5.64 -8.31 -16.22
CA ASP A 45 6.41 -7.24 -16.86
C ASP A 45 6.89 -6.15 -15.91
N ILE A 46 6.35 -6.11 -14.72
CA ILE A 46 6.66 -5.04 -13.76
C ILE A 46 8.15 -5.04 -13.37
N VAL A 47 8.78 -6.19 -13.40
CA VAL A 47 10.21 -6.31 -13.08
C VAL A 47 11.05 -5.53 -14.07
N ASN A 48 10.64 -5.51 -15.33
CA ASN A 48 11.39 -4.85 -16.39
C ASN A 48 11.25 -3.33 -16.37
N GLU A 49 10.25 -2.82 -15.65
CA GLU A 49 9.98 -1.40 -15.60
C GLU A 49 10.75 -0.67 -14.50
N LEU A 50 11.41 -1.41 -13.62
CA LEU A 50 12.14 -0.83 -12.50
C LEU A 50 13.61 -1.18 -12.61
N PRO A 51 14.51 -0.24 -12.24
CA PRO A 51 15.94 -0.48 -12.27
C PRO A 51 16.41 -1.28 -11.05
N LEU A 52 15.75 -2.39 -10.77
CA LEU A 52 16.03 -3.21 -9.61
C LEU A 52 16.09 -4.68 -10.03
N ALA A 53 16.82 -5.46 -9.25
CA ALA A 53 16.89 -6.89 -9.48
C ALA A 53 15.55 -7.56 -9.24
N GLN A 54 15.29 -8.63 -9.98
CA GLN A 54 14.02 -9.36 -9.87
C GLN A 54 13.69 -9.80 -8.44
N PRO A 55 14.62 -10.36 -7.65
CA PRO A 55 14.27 -10.74 -6.26
C PRO A 55 13.85 -9.56 -5.41
N THR A 56 14.44 -8.38 -5.64
CA THR A 56 14.08 -7.17 -4.90
C THR A 56 12.67 -6.72 -5.27
N VAL A 57 12.34 -6.69 -6.55
CA VAL A 57 10.99 -6.32 -7.00
C VAL A 57 9.97 -7.31 -6.46
N SER A 58 10.27 -8.60 -6.50
CA SER A 58 9.39 -9.64 -5.98
C SER A 58 9.11 -9.46 -4.49
N GLN A 59 10.13 -9.08 -3.72
CA GLN A 59 9.96 -8.83 -2.29
C GLN A 59 9.05 -7.62 -2.05
N HIS A 60 9.22 -6.54 -2.80
CA HIS A 60 8.36 -5.37 -2.70
C HIS A 60 6.91 -5.70 -3.05
N LEU A 61 6.70 -6.49 -4.10
CA LEU A 61 5.35 -6.92 -4.48
C LEU A 61 4.70 -7.75 -3.38
N LYS A 62 5.47 -8.63 -2.76
CA LYS A 62 4.98 -9.45 -1.66
C LYS A 62 4.55 -8.59 -0.47
N GLU A 63 5.36 -7.61 -0.11
CA GLU A 63 5.04 -6.72 1.01
C GLU A 63 3.79 -5.88 0.74
N LEU A 64 3.65 -5.36 -0.49
CA LEU A 64 2.47 -4.61 -0.89
C LEU A 64 1.21 -5.49 -0.87
N LYS A 65 1.34 -6.73 -1.34
CA LYS A 65 0.22 -7.67 -1.34
C LYS A 65 -0.18 -8.04 0.09
N ASN A 66 0.80 -8.32 0.95
CA ASN A 66 0.52 -8.68 2.35
C ASN A 66 -0.18 -7.56 3.10
N ALA A 67 0.10 -6.31 2.75
CA ALA A 67 -0.57 -5.16 3.35
C ALA A 67 -1.93 -4.84 2.71
N GLY A 68 -2.32 -5.59 1.68
CA GLY A 68 -3.61 -5.41 1.02
C GLY A 68 -3.66 -4.25 0.03
N ILE A 69 -2.52 -3.65 -0.30
CA ILE A 69 -2.46 -2.48 -1.19
C ILE A 69 -2.66 -2.90 -2.64
N ILE A 70 -2.11 -4.06 -2.99
CA ILE A 70 -2.32 -4.68 -4.29
C ILE A 70 -2.86 -6.09 -4.07
N LYS A 71 -3.46 -6.64 -5.11
CA LYS A 71 -3.90 -8.03 -5.10
C LYS A 71 -3.20 -8.78 -6.23
N GLY A 72 -2.92 -10.05 -5.97
CA GLY A 72 -2.30 -10.93 -6.95
C GLY A 72 -3.25 -12.03 -7.34
N ASN A 73 -3.41 -12.24 -8.64
CA ASN A 73 -4.23 -13.30 -9.19
C ASN A 73 -3.34 -14.27 -9.96
N VAL A 74 -3.55 -15.56 -9.75
CA VAL A 74 -2.82 -16.58 -10.51
C VAL A 74 -3.49 -16.77 -11.85
N GLU A 75 -2.73 -16.61 -12.92
CA GLU A 75 -3.19 -16.87 -14.29
C GLU A 75 -2.16 -17.76 -14.97
N GLY A 76 -2.51 -19.03 -15.14
CA GLY A 76 -1.56 -20.00 -15.65
C GLY A 76 -0.38 -20.16 -14.71
N ASN A 77 0.82 -19.91 -15.22
CA ASN A 77 2.05 -20.00 -14.45
C ASN A 77 2.53 -18.64 -13.92
N ALA A 78 1.73 -17.60 -14.09
CA ALA A 78 2.12 -16.24 -13.71
C ALA A 78 1.21 -15.70 -12.62
N ILE A 79 1.71 -14.73 -11.86
CA ILE A 79 0.93 -13.95 -10.93
C ILE A 79 0.73 -12.57 -11.53
N CYS A 80 -0.50 -12.14 -11.64
CA CYS A 80 -0.86 -10.83 -12.17
C CYS A 80 -1.25 -9.91 -11.03
N TYR A 81 -0.79 -8.66 -11.06
CA TYR A 81 -0.99 -7.72 -9.97
C TYR A 81 -1.88 -6.56 -10.37
N CYS A 82 -2.78 -6.18 -9.48
CA CYS A 82 -3.67 -5.04 -9.65
C CYS A 82 -3.72 -4.23 -8.35
N ILE A 83 -4.11 -2.97 -8.46
CA ILE A 83 -4.40 -2.15 -7.28
C ILE A 83 -5.65 -2.69 -6.59
N ASP A 84 -5.64 -2.69 -5.28
CA ASP A 84 -6.83 -3.03 -4.49
C ASP A 84 -7.59 -1.73 -4.16
N ASP A 85 -8.70 -1.52 -4.85
CA ASP A 85 -9.48 -0.28 -4.71
C ASP A 85 -9.99 -0.06 -3.29
N ASN A 86 -10.38 -1.13 -2.61
CA ASN A 86 -10.95 -1.01 -1.27
C ASN A 86 -9.93 -0.46 -0.28
N THR A 87 -8.72 -0.95 -0.34
CA THR A 87 -7.63 -0.50 0.53
C THR A 87 -7.29 0.95 0.25
N TRP A 88 -7.22 1.33 -1.03
CA TRP A 88 -6.94 2.73 -1.40
C TRP A 88 -8.04 3.66 -0.98
N ASN A 89 -9.30 3.26 -1.10
CA ASN A 89 -10.42 4.07 -0.62
C ASN A 89 -10.37 4.26 0.89
N GLN A 90 -9.97 3.23 1.60
CA GLN A 90 -9.84 3.27 3.05
C GLN A 90 -8.75 4.26 3.49
N ILE A 91 -7.59 4.22 2.86
CA ILE A 91 -6.50 5.12 3.23
C ILE A 91 -6.81 6.56 2.80
N ALA A 92 -7.43 6.74 1.65
CA ALA A 92 -7.86 8.06 1.18
C ALA A 92 -8.86 8.66 2.15
N HIS A 93 -9.81 7.87 2.62
CA HIS A 93 -10.79 8.32 3.61
C HIS A 93 -10.12 8.77 4.91
N TYR A 94 -9.15 8.00 5.37
CA TYR A 94 -8.42 8.34 6.59
C TYR A 94 -7.68 9.68 6.44
N PHE A 95 -6.94 9.85 5.36
CA PHE A 95 -6.18 11.08 5.16
C PHE A 95 -7.09 12.29 4.93
N THR A 96 -8.20 12.11 4.23
CA THR A 96 -9.19 13.15 4.05
C THR A 96 -9.76 13.58 5.39
N ASN A 97 -10.07 12.64 6.25
CA ASN A 97 -10.57 12.91 7.59
C ASN A 97 -9.59 13.74 8.41
N VAL A 98 -8.32 13.37 8.37
CA VAL A 98 -7.27 14.11 9.08
C VAL A 98 -7.18 15.53 8.54
N ALA A 99 -7.17 15.67 7.21
CA ALA A 99 -7.08 16.99 6.58
C ALA A 99 -8.26 17.88 6.97
N GLN A 100 -9.48 17.33 7.00
CA GLN A 100 -10.67 18.07 7.38
C GLN A 100 -10.63 18.51 8.84
N LYS A 101 -10.17 17.63 9.72
CA LYS A 101 -10.03 17.99 11.14
C LYS A 101 -9.00 19.08 11.37
N LEU A 102 -7.91 19.04 10.60
CA LEU A 102 -6.90 20.09 10.66
C LEU A 102 -7.45 21.43 10.18
N GLU A 103 -8.31 21.43 9.17
CA GLU A 103 -8.95 22.63 8.68
C GLU A 103 -9.78 23.30 9.77
N HIS A 104 -10.52 22.54 10.54
CA HIS A 104 -11.32 23.05 11.64
C HIS A 104 -10.50 23.49 12.84
N LYS A 105 -9.31 22.96 13.00
CA LYS A 105 -8.49 23.16 14.17
C LYS A 105 -7.44 24.23 14.00
N LYS A 106 -7.29 24.75 12.83
CA LYS A 106 -6.21 25.63 12.49
C LYS A 106 -6.23 26.88 13.26
N SER A 107 -5.68 27.49 13.85
CA SER A 107 -5.61 28.79 14.44
C SER A 107 -5.14 28.80 15.88
N ASN A 108 -5.23 27.71 16.59
CA ASN A 108 -4.93 27.74 18.01
C ASN A 108 -3.71 26.94 18.41
N CYS A 109 -2.95 26.46 17.45
CA CYS A 109 -1.87 25.57 17.77
C CYS A 109 -0.61 25.99 17.03
N CYS A 110 0.48 26.10 17.75
CA CYS A 110 1.80 26.38 17.20
C CYS A 110 1.82 27.46 16.13
#